data_7359a62c0c08a94ffff12aa694d209f3
#
_entry.id   7359a62c0c08a94ffff12aa694d209f3
#
_cell.length_a   1.000
_cell.length_b   1.000
_cell.length_c   1.000
_cell.angle_alpha   90.00
_cell.angle_beta   90.00
_cell.angle_gamma   90.00
#
_symmetry.space_group_name_H-M   'P 1'
#
loop_
_entity.id
_entity.type
_entity.pdbx_description
1 polymer ?
#
loop_
_entity_poly.entity_id
_entity_poly.type
_entity_poly.pdbx_seq_one_letter_code
_entity_poly.pdbx_strand_id
1 'polypeptide(L)' 'MMDGLAIVSKIQKLMKDRLQAVGDTMITGGVDNMEKYQYMLGQARTYQYLLQEISNLLENKEQQDEQGNVIDIGKGNTKA' A
#
# COMPACT_ATOMS: atom_id res chain seq x y z
N MET A 1 -22.00 8.39 6.16
CA MET A 1 -21.36 7.10 5.86
C MET A 1 -20.13 7.32 5.01
N MET A 2 -19.05 6.60 5.32
CA MET A 2 -17.82 6.70 4.54
C MET A 2 -17.93 5.89 3.27
N ASP A 3 -17.43 6.44 2.17
CA ASP A 3 -17.34 5.67 0.95
C ASP A 3 -16.10 4.78 0.98
N GLY A 4 -15.96 3.92 -0.02
CA GLY A 4 -14.86 2.98 -0.08
C GLY A 4 -13.50 3.64 -0.15
N LEU A 5 -13.40 4.76 -0.87
CA LEU A 5 -12.12 5.46 -0.99
C LEU A 5 -11.70 6.09 0.34
N ALA A 6 -12.66 6.59 1.10
CA ALA A 6 -12.34 7.15 2.41
C ALA A 6 -11.81 6.07 3.35
N ILE A 7 -12.40 4.88 3.29
CA ILE A 7 -11.94 3.77 4.09
C ILE A 7 -10.54 3.36 3.70
N VAL A 8 -10.29 3.25 2.40
CA VAL A 8 -8.95 2.87 1.91
C VAL A 8 -7.92 3.90 2.33
N SER A 9 -8.24 5.20 2.26
CA SER A 9 -7.32 6.24 2.67
C SER A 9 -6.95 6.11 4.14
N LYS A 10 -7.92 5.77 4.98
CA LYS A 10 -7.64 5.58 6.40
C LYS A 10 -6.76 4.37 6.65
N ILE A 11 -6.98 3.30 5.89
CA ILE A 11 -6.13 2.11 6.01
C ILE A 11 -4.70 2.46 5.59
N GLN A 12 -4.54 3.19 4.50
CA GLN A 12 -3.22 3.63 4.05
C GLN A 12 -2.50 4.43 5.12
N LYS A 13 -3.22 5.37 5.74
CA LYS A 13 -2.62 6.19 6.78
C LYS A 13 -2.20 5.34 7.97
N LEU A 14 -3.05 4.41 8.37
CA LEU A 14 -2.72 3.52 9.47
C LEU A 14 -1.45 2.74 9.17
N MET A 15 -1.35 2.21 7.95
CA MET A 15 -0.18 1.42 7.57
C MET A 15 1.08 2.28 7.51
N LYS A 16 0.97 3.51 7.02
CA LYS A 16 2.10 4.43 6.99
C LYS A 16 2.57 4.76 8.40
N ASP A 17 1.62 4.99 9.30
CA ASP A 17 1.96 5.27 10.69
C ASP A 17 2.66 4.07 11.33
N ARG A 18 2.19 2.87 11.05
CA ARG A 18 2.81 1.67 11.57
C ARG A 18 4.21 1.46 11.01
N LEU A 19 4.37 1.69 9.71
CA LEU A 19 5.68 1.57 9.08
C LEU A 19 6.67 2.55 9.71
N GLN A 20 6.24 3.78 9.92
CA GLN A 20 7.08 4.78 10.54
C GLN A 20 7.46 4.38 11.97
N ALA A 21 6.51 3.86 12.74
CA ALA A 21 6.77 3.43 14.10
C ALA A 21 7.80 2.31 14.14
N VAL A 22 7.69 1.34 13.22
CA VAL A 22 8.66 0.26 13.14
C VAL A 22 10.04 0.82 12.80
N GLY A 23 10.10 1.71 11.80
CA GLY A 23 11.35 2.32 11.40
C GLY A 23 11.98 3.11 12.52
N ASP A 24 11.19 3.89 13.24
CA ASP A 24 11.70 4.68 14.37
C ASP A 24 12.28 3.77 15.44
N THR A 25 11.62 2.68 15.76
CA THR A 25 12.12 1.74 16.75
C THR A 25 13.45 1.15 16.33
N MET A 26 13.59 0.81 15.04
CA MET A 26 14.84 0.26 14.54
C MET A 26 15.97 1.27 14.61
N ILE A 27 15.67 2.54 14.35
CA ILE A 27 16.68 3.60 14.34
C ILE A 27 17.08 3.99 15.75
N THR A 28 16.14 4.04 16.67
CA THR A 28 16.40 4.55 18.02
C THR A 28 16.98 3.50 18.96
N GLY A 29 17.27 2.32 18.45
CA GLY A 29 17.92 1.32 19.27
C GLY A 29 16.99 0.44 20.09
N GLY A 30 15.71 0.45 19.76
CA GLY A 30 14.75 -0.48 20.38
C GLY A 30 14.98 -1.92 19.97
N VAL A 31 15.94 -2.14 19.06
CA VAL A 31 16.26 -3.46 18.56
C VAL A 31 17.68 -3.82 19.06
N ASP A 32 17.77 -4.83 19.90
CA ASP A 32 19.02 -5.17 20.53
C ASP A 32 19.58 -6.52 20.12
N ASN A 33 18.95 -7.19 19.17
CA ASN A 33 19.49 -8.45 18.67
C ASN A 33 19.01 -8.68 17.24
N MET A 34 19.69 -9.62 16.58
CA MET A 34 19.43 -9.88 15.16
C MET A 34 18.03 -10.45 14.92
N GLU A 35 17.57 -11.28 15.83
CA GLU A 35 16.26 -11.90 15.69
C GLU A 35 15.16 -10.84 15.67
N LYS A 36 15.23 -9.91 16.62
CA LYS A 36 14.27 -8.83 16.70
C LYS A 36 14.38 -7.91 15.48
N TYR A 37 15.61 -7.65 15.04
CA TYR A 37 15.84 -6.85 13.86
C TYR A 37 15.16 -7.48 12.62
N GLN A 38 15.36 -8.78 12.44
CA GLN A 38 14.78 -9.48 11.30
C GLN A 38 13.26 -9.45 11.35
N TYR A 39 12.69 -9.61 12.53
CA TYR A 39 11.25 -9.56 12.71
C TYR A 39 10.71 -8.18 12.30
N MET A 40 11.34 -7.12 12.78
CA MET A 40 10.88 -5.77 12.47
C MET A 40 11.09 -5.42 11.01
N LEU A 41 12.19 -5.88 10.43
CA LEU A 41 12.43 -5.68 9.01
C LEU A 41 11.34 -6.35 8.18
N GLY A 42 10.93 -7.56 8.59
CA GLY A 42 9.84 -8.25 7.92
C GLY A 42 8.53 -7.48 8.01
N GLN A 43 8.25 -6.90 9.17
CA GLN A 43 7.06 -6.07 9.32
C GLN A 43 7.12 -4.86 8.39
N ALA A 44 8.26 -4.17 8.36
CA ALA A 44 8.41 -2.99 7.53
C ALA A 44 8.20 -3.34 6.06
N ARG A 45 8.77 -4.44 5.61
CA ARG A 45 8.62 -4.87 4.22
C ARG A 45 7.18 -5.21 3.88
N THR A 46 6.48 -5.84 4.82
CA THR A 46 5.08 -6.18 4.62
C THR A 46 4.23 -4.91 4.45
N TYR A 47 4.43 -3.92 5.32
CA TYR A 47 3.68 -2.68 5.20
C TYR A 47 4.01 -1.96 3.89
N GLN A 48 5.27 -1.95 3.48
CA GLN A 48 5.67 -1.34 2.22
C GLN A 48 5.01 -2.03 1.04
N TYR A 49 5.00 -3.34 1.05
CA TYR A 49 4.37 -4.12 0.00
C TYR A 49 2.88 -3.83 -0.09
N LEU A 50 2.19 -3.86 1.04
CA LEU A 50 0.75 -3.61 1.05
C LEU A 50 0.40 -2.19 0.62
N LEU A 51 1.20 -1.21 1.05
CA LEU A 51 0.98 0.17 0.62
C LEU A 51 1.15 0.30 -0.88
N GLN A 52 2.13 -0.37 -1.45
CA GLN A 52 2.34 -0.33 -2.88
C GLN A 52 1.18 -0.97 -3.63
N GLU A 53 0.68 -2.10 -3.12
CA GLU A 53 -0.44 -2.79 -3.74
C GLU A 53 -1.71 -1.95 -3.69
N ILE A 54 -1.94 -1.27 -2.57
CA ILE A 54 -3.10 -0.42 -2.46
C ILE A 54 -3.00 0.74 -3.45
N SER A 55 -1.82 1.34 -3.58
CA SER A 55 -1.60 2.41 -4.54
C SER A 55 -1.87 1.94 -5.96
N ASN A 56 -1.42 0.74 -6.29
CA ASN A 56 -1.65 0.17 -7.61
C ASN A 56 -3.13 -0.04 -7.88
N LEU A 57 -3.85 -0.53 -6.89
CA LEU A 57 -5.28 -0.77 -7.04
C LEU A 57 -6.04 0.55 -7.23
N LEU A 58 -5.67 1.58 -6.49
CA LEU A 58 -6.30 2.88 -6.62
C LEU A 58 -6.01 3.48 -7.99
N GLU A 59 -4.79 3.36 -8.46
CA GLU A 59 -4.41 3.87 -9.75
C GLU A 59 -5.18 3.18 -10.86
N ASN A 60 -5.30 1.87 -10.77
CA ASN A 60 -6.07 1.11 -11.76
C ASN A 60 -7.52 1.54 -11.77
N LYS A 61 -8.09 1.77 -10.61
CA LYS A 61 -9.47 2.21 -10.53
C LYS A 61 -9.66 3.58 -11.15
N GLU A 62 -8.74 4.48 -10.90
CA GLU A 62 -8.81 5.82 -11.47
C GLU A 62 -8.71 5.77 -12.99
N GLN A 63 -7.83 4.94 -13.51
CA GLN A 63 -7.69 4.77 -14.95
C GLN A 63 -8.97 4.24 -15.58
N GLN A 64 -9.57 3.27 -14.92
CA GLN A 64 -10.82 2.72 -15.42
C GLN A 64 -11.92 3.77 -15.44
N ASP A 65 -12.00 4.56 -14.38
CA ASP A 65 -13.01 5.60 -14.29
C ASP A 65 -12.79 6.69 -15.33
N GLU A 66 -11.54 7.08 -15.54
CA GLU A 66 -11.20 8.14 -16.50
C GLU A 66 -11.42 7.71 -17.92
N GLN A 67 -11.05 6.50 -18.25
CA GLN A 67 -11.21 5.99 -19.59
C GLN A 67 -12.66 5.68 -19.89
N GLY A 68 -13.43 5.63 -18.84
CA GLY A 68 -14.85 5.43 -18.97
C GLY A 68 -15.11 4.09 -19.58
N ASN A 69 -15.61 4.11 -20.75
CA ASN A 69 -16.03 2.91 -21.37
C ASN A 69 -15.18 2.54 -22.54
N VAL A 70 -14.12 3.11 -22.58
CA VAL A 70 -13.20 2.83 -23.66
C VAL A 70 -12.84 1.39 -23.69
N ILE A 71 -13.00 1.18 -23.49
CA ILE A 71 -12.54 0.22 -23.35
C ILE A 71 -12.19 -0.54 -23.69
N ASP A 72 -12.33 -0.76 -23.67
CA ASP A 72 -11.87 -1.39 -23.63
C ASP A 72 -11.40 -2.00 -24.22
N ILE A 73 -11.50 -1.80 -24.74
CA ILE A 73 -10.93 -2.09 -25.08
C ILE A 73 -10.05 -2.53 -25.37
N GLY A 74 -10.14 -2.50 -25.55
CA GLY A 74 -9.19 -2.57 -25.58
C GLY A 74 -8.54 -3.20 -25.38
N LYS A 75 -8.76 -3.17 -25.41
CA LYS A 75 -8.20 -3.34 -25.21
C LYS A 75 -7.64 -3.93 -25.02
N GLY A 76 -8.04 -4.07 -25.42
CA GLY A 76 -7.55 -4.06 -25.31
C GLY A 76 -7.19 -4.65 -25.23
N ASN A 77 -7.38 -4.68 -25.70
CA ASN A 77 -7.06 -4.78 -25.75
C ASN A 77 -6.56 -5.36 -25.54
N THR A 78 -6.79 -5.49 -25.56
CA THR A 78 -6.43 -5.61 -25.41
C THR A 78 -6.00 -6.26 -25.34
N LYS A 79 -6.34 -6.45 -25.57
CA LYS A 79 -6.11 -6.67 -25.59
C LYS A 79 -5.77 -6.97 -25.68
N ALA A 80 -6.21 -7.20 -26.02
CA ALA A 80 -5.96 -7.11 -26.10
C ALA A 80 -5.71 -7.24 -26.16
#